data_dad2cfa0f1543d03294070d160032f45
#
_entry.id   dad2cfa0f1543d03294070d160032f45
#
_cell.length_a   1.000
_cell.length_b   1.000
_cell.length_c   1.000
_cell.angle_alpha   90.00
_cell.angle_beta   90.00
_cell.angle_gamma   90.00
#
_symmetry.space_group_name_H-M   'P 1'
#
loop_
_entity.id
_entity.type
_entity.pdbx_description
1 polymer ?
#
loop_
_entity_poly.entity_id
_entity_poly.type
_entity_poly.pdbx_seq_one_letter_code
_entity_poly.pdbx_strand_id
1 'polypeptide(L)'
;EKGWVIDQETRWWNDDTWTSTTQRSKEDAMDYRYFPEPDLLPLVLSDEFVAEARLQIPELPIEKRLRYLNNFKLSEDDARILTFDRTLSEYFDKLVELTWDAKKSCSYITSVLLAMMNESETIKNISDLKFDIKELAKVIDLVNHDELSSTNSKQVIEELFNNGWEADIIIDENNKRKKNDTWALESIVDQ
;
A
#
# COMPACT_ATOMS: atom_id res chain seq x y z
N GLU A 1 10.67 -13.08 22.84
CA GLU A 1 9.46 -12.91 23.69
C GLU A 1 9.82 -13.37 25.08
N LYS A 2 9.95 -12.44 26.01
CA LYS A 2 10.05 -12.76 27.43
C LYS A 2 8.62 -13.07 27.87
N GLY A 3 8.35 -14.29 28.28
CA GLY A 3 7.04 -14.73 28.77
C GLY A 3 6.62 -13.93 30.00
N TRP A 4 5.90 -12.86 29.76
CA TRP A 4 5.25 -12.10 30.82
C TRP A 4 3.95 -12.82 31.16
N VAL A 5 3.78 -13.19 32.40
CA VAL A 5 2.48 -13.63 32.92
C VAL A 5 1.68 -12.34 33.12
N ILE A 6 0.58 -12.22 32.39
CA ILE A 6 -0.33 -11.08 32.51
C ILE A 6 -1.47 -11.51 33.44
N ASP A 7 -1.53 -10.90 34.60
CA ASP A 7 -2.67 -11.09 35.53
C ASP A 7 -3.85 -10.27 35.01
N GLN A 8 -5.00 -10.92 34.89
CA GLN A 8 -6.22 -10.25 34.47
C GLN A 8 -6.79 -9.45 35.63
N GLU A 9 -6.80 -8.13 35.51
CA GLU A 9 -7.25 -7.22 36.57
C GLU A 9 -8.01 -6.02 36.00
N THR A 10 -8.87 -5.41 36.81
CA THR A 10 -9.46 -4.11 36.54
C THR A 10 -8.56 -3.05 37.15
N ARG A 11 -8.18 -2.05 36.34
CA ARG A 11 -7.35 -0.93 36.77
C ARG A 11 -8.13 0.38 36.71
N TRP A 12 -7.87 1.24 37.67
CA TRP A 12 -8.35 2.62 37.66
C TRP A 12 -7.27 3.51 37.10
N TRP A 13 -7.63 4.36 36.14
CA TRP A 13 -6.74 5.39 35.61
C TRP A 13 -6.90 6.70 36.40
N ASN A 14 -5.80 7.34 36.77
CA ASN A 14 -5.78 8.63 37.41
C ASN A 14 -5.16 9.65 36.45
N ASP A 15 -5.99 10.61 35.99
CA ASP A 15 -5.59 11.63 35.03
C ASP A 15 -4.59 12.65 35.64
N ASP A 16 -4.67 12.91 36.95
CA ASP A 16 -3.78 13.89 37.60
C ASP A 16 -2.35 13.37 37.75
N THR A 17 -2.19 12.08 38.01
CA THR A 17 -0.88 11.45 38.23
C THR A 17 -0.38 10.67 37.03
N TRP A 18 -1.19 10.51 35.99
CA TRP A 18 -0.89 9.69 34.80
C TRP A 18 -0.48 8.25 35.16
N THR A 19 -1.11 7.68 36.15
CA THR A 19 -0.83 6.32 36.62
C THR A 19 -2.09 5.47 36.68
N SER A 20 -1.93 4.17 36.54
CA SER A 20 -3.02 3.22 36.77
C SER A 20 -2.77 2.42 38.04
N THR A 21 -3.81 2.24 38.84
CA THR A 21 -3.79 1.43 40.08
C THR A 21 -4.73 0.24 39.94
N THR A 22 -4.33 -0.92 40.48
CA THR A 22 -5.16 -2.12 40.52
C THR A 22 -6.36 -1.87 41.42
N GLN A 23 -7.56 -2.09 40.90
CA GLN A 23 -8.80 -1.93 41.64
C GLN A 23 -9.38 -3.28 42.07
N ARG A 24 -9.32 -4.29 41.19
CA ARG A 24 -9.84 -5.64 41.48
C ARG A 24 -9.07 -6.65 40.62
N SER A 25 -8.59 -7.72 41.26
CA SER A 25 -8.07 -8.88 40.55
C SER A 25 -9.24 -9.73 40.01
N LYS A 26 -9.05 -10.36 38.86
CA LYS A 26 -10.02 -11.25 38.23
C LYS A 26 -9.47 -12.68 38.26
N GLU A 27 -9.15 -13.17 39.46
CA GLU A 27 -8.49 -14.47 39.63
C GLU A 27 -9.41 -15.66 39.32
N ASP A 28 -10.74 -15.50 39.43
CA ASP A 28 -11.67 -16.58 39.15
C ASP A 28 -12.36 -16.43 37.79
N ALA A 29 -11.92 -17.21 36.79
CA ALA A 29 -12.56 -17.33 35.49
C ALA A 29 -14.05 -17.73 35.60
N MET A 30 -14.44 -18.38 36.70
CA MET A 30 -15.82 -18.79 37.02
C MET A 30 -16.79 -17.61 37.16
N ASP A 31 -16.32 -16.45 37.64
CA ASP A 31 -17.14 -15.24 37.79
C ASP A 31 -17.63 -14.67 36.45
N TYR A 32 -16.93 -15.03 35.35
CA TYR A 32 -17.26 -14.61 33.98
C TYR A 32 -17.98 -15.68 33.16
N ARG A 33 -18.34 -16.80 33.77
CA ARG A 33 -18.98 -17.93 33.07
C ARG A 33 -18.15 -18.48 31.90
N TYR A 34 -16.83 -18.51 32.00
CA TYR A 34 -15.94 -19.20 31.07
C TYR A 34 -15.97 -20.72 31.29
N PHE A 35 -17.16 -21.31 31.13
CA PHE A 35 -17.35 -22.75 31.13
C PHE A 35 -18.02 -23.17 29.82
N PRO A 36 -17.83 -24.40 29.37
CA PRO A 36 -18.49 -24.92 28.19
C PRO A 36 -20.00 -24.79 28.30
N GLU A 37 -20.63 -24.21 27.28
CA GLU A 37 -22.09 -24.13 27.21
C GLU A 37 -22.65 -25.53 27.02
N PRO A 38 -23.56 -26.03 27.89
CA PRO A 38 -24.03 -27.40 27.81
C PRO A 38 -24.86 -27.68 26.56
N ASP A 39 -25.45 -26.65 25.98
CA ASP A 39 -26.26 -26.76 24.74
C ASP A 39 -25.43 -26.73 23.45
N LEU A 40 -24.13 -26.45 23.54
CA LEU A 40 -23.22 -26.42 22.42
C LEU A 40 -22.25 -27.62 22.45
N LEU A 41 -22.26 -28.40 21.40
CA LEU A 41 -21.30 -29.48 21.25
C LEU A 41 -19.88 -28.92 21.01
N PRO A 42 -18.85 -29.57 21.59
CA PRO A 42 -17.48 -29.21 21.28
C PRO A 42 -17.20 -29.29 19.78
N LEU A 43 -16.67 -28.22 19.21
CA LEU A 43 -16.19 -28.20 17.82
C LEU A 43 -14.75 -28.72 17.79
N VAL A 44 -14.57 -29.91 17.25
CA VAL A 44 -13.26 -30.51 17.05
C VAL A 44 -12.84 -30.31 15.61
N LEU A 45 -11.81 -29.49 15.39
CA LEU A 45 -11.23 -29.29 14.07
C LEU A 45 -10.14 -30.34 13.82
N SER A 46 -10.18 -30.98 12.64
CA SER A 46 -9.12 -31.92 12.29
C SER A 46 -7.84 -31.17 11.90
N ASP A 47 -6.70 -31.82 12.05
CA ASP A 47 -5.40 -31.25 11.66
C ASP A 47 -5.34 -30.94 10.17
N GLU A 48 -6.03 -31.75 9.34
CA GLU A 48 -6.11 -31.53 7.90
C GLU A 48 -6.88 -30.25 7.58
N PHE A 49 -8.01 -30.00 8.26
CA PHE A 49 -8.80 -28.77 8.09
C PHE A 49 -7.97 -27.53 8.46
N VAL A 50 -7.23 -27.60 9.58
CA VAL A 50 -6.36 -26.51 10.01
C VAL A 50 -5.23 -26.28 9.03
N ALA A 51 -4.62 -27.35 8.50
CA ALA A 51 -3.56 -27.25 7.50
C ALA A 51 -4.07 -26.63 6.19
N GLU A 52 -5.25 -27.05 5.71
CA GLU A 52 -5.89 -26.49 4.52
C GLU A 52 -6.21 -25.00 4.70
N ALA A 53 -6.78 -24.62 5.85
CA ALA A 53 -7.07 -23.22 6.17
C ALA A 53 -5.79 -22.36 6.19
N ARG A 54 -4.69 -22.89 6.72
CA ARG A 54 -3.39 -22.20 6.70
C ARG A 54 -2.85 -21.96 5.30
N LEU A 55 -3.05 -22.90 4.37
CA LEU A 55 -2.65 -22.72 2.97
C LEU A 55 -3.45 -21.65 2.24
N GLN A 56 -4.65 -21.34 2.71
CA GLN A 56 -5.50 -20.31 2.13
C GLN A 56 -5.24 -18.91 2.71
N ILE A 57 -4.43 -18.80 3.76
CA ILE A 57 -4.08 -17.50 4.33
C ILE A 57 -3.19 -16.75 3.34
N PRO A 58 -3.61 -15.57 2.86
CA PRO A 58 -2.76 -14.74 1.99
C PRO A 58 -1.58 -14.16 2.79
N GLU A 59 -0.59 -13.64 2.08
CA GLU A 59 0.52 -12.92 2.71
C GLU A 59 0.00 -11.82 3.64
N LEU A 60 0.42 -11.87 4.90
CA LEU A 60 -0.04 -10.93 5.92
C LEU A 60 0.59 -9.54 5.72
N PRO A 61 -0.07 -8.44 6.16
CA PRO A 61 0.47 -7.09 6.00
C PRO A 61 1.88 -6.91 6.59
N ILE A 62 2.19 -7.59 7.69
CA ILE A 62 3.52 -7.56 8.30
C ILE A 62 4.58 -8.25 7.43
N GLU A 63 4.22 -9.37 6.80
CA GLU A 63 5.11 -10.11 5.89
C GLU A 63 5.35 -9.32 4.61
N LYS A 64 4.29 -8.70 4.04
CA LYS A 64 4.40 -7.77 2.92
C LYS A 64 5.33 -6.60 3.25
N ARG A 65 5.16 -6.00 4.42
CA ARG A 65 6.02 -4.89 4.85
C ARG A 65 7.49 -5.32 4.93
N LEU A 66 7.77 -6.48 5.52
CA LEU A 66 9.14 -7.03 5.56
C LEU A 66 9.68 -7.32 4.16
N ARG A 67 8.85 -7.83 3.26
CA ARG A 67 9.22 -8.05 1.86
C ARG A 67 9.56 -6.73 1.16
N TYR A 68 8.77 -5.68 1.35
CA TYR A 68 9.04 -4.35 0.77
C TYR A 68 10.36 -3.75 1.27
N LEU A 69 10.63 -3.88 2.56
CA LEU A 69 11.90 -3.44 3.15
C LEU A 69 13.10 -4.24 2.65
N ASN A 70 12.98 -5.57 2.66
CA ASN A 70 14.12 -6.46 2.42
C ASN A 70 14.39 -6.68 0.92
N ASN A 71 13.35 -6.90 0.12
CA ASN A 71 13.49 -7.25 -1.29
C ASN A 71 13.52 -6.00 -2.18
N PHE A 72 12.60 -5.06 -1.94
CA PHE A 72 12.49 -3.85 -2.76
C PHE A 72 13.33 -2.69 -2.24
N LYS A 73 13.90 -2.82 -1.02
CA LYS A 73 14.72 -1.78 -0.40
C LYS A 73 14.00 -0.43 -0.28
N LEU A 74 12.70 -0.49 0.00
CA LEU A 74 11.91 0.71 0.29
C LEU A 74 12.21 1.24 1.70
N SER A 75 11.86 2.49 1.94
CA SER A 75 11.92 3.07 3.28
C SER A 75 10.87 2.45 4.21
N GLU A 76 11.06 2.56 5.52
CA GLU A 76 10.09 2.06 6.49
C GLU A 76 8.74 2.79 6.38
N ASP A 77 8.78 4.10 6.13
CA ASP A 77 7.58 4.91 5.94
C ASP A 77 6.82 4.53 4.66
N ASP A 78 7.52 4.36 3.53
CA ASP A 78 6.90 3.92 2.28
C ASP A 78 6.26 2.54 2.42
N ALA A 79 6.99 1.58 3.01
CA ALA A 79 6.47 0.24 3.25
C ALA A 79 5.23 0.26 4.16
N ARG A 80 5.20 1.14 5.17
CA ARG A 80 4.05 1.33 6.05
C ARG A 80 2.86 1.92 5.31
N ILE A 81 3.07 2.96 4.49
CA ILE A 81 2.01 3.59 3.69
C ILE A 81 1.39 2.56 2.74
N LEU A 82 2.22 1.85 1.97
CA LEU A 82 1.77 0.88 0.98
C LEU A 82 1.05 -0.33 1.59
N THR A 83 1.36 -0.70 2.84
CA THR A 83 0.73 -1.84 3.52
C THR A 83 -0.41 -1.44 4.44
N PHE A 84 -0.75 -0.15 4.53
CA PHE A 84 -1.85 0.34 5.35
C PHE A 84 -3.21 -0.15 4.85
N ASP A 85 -3.40 -0.18 3.54
CA ASP A 85 -4.60 -0.65 2.88
C ASP A 85 -4.28 -1.85 1.96
N ARG A 86 -5.16 -2.85 1.98
CA ARG A 86 -4.99 -4.06 1.19
C ARG A 86 -5.03 -3.79 -0.31
N THR A 87 -5.97 -2.96 -0.75
CA THR A 87 -6.16 -2.65 -2.19
C THR A 87 -4.96 -1.87 -2.72
N LEU A 88 -4.42 -0.95 -1.93
CA LEU A 88 -3.20 -0.22 -2.25
C LEU A 88 -1.98 -1.14 -2.37
N SER A 89 -1.83 -2.09 -1.44
CA SER A 89 -0.72 -3.04 -1.47
C SER A 89 -0.80 -3.98 -2.67
N GLU A 90 -2.00 -4.46 -3.02
CA GLU A 90 -2.23 -5.30 -4.20
C GLU A 90 -1.99 -4.52 -5.51
N TYR A 91 -2.37 -3.24 -5.54
CA TYR A 91 -2.09 -2.36 -6.68
C TYR A 91 -0.58 -2.12 -6.85
N PHE A 92 0.13 -1.85 -5.76
CA PHE A 92 1.59 -1.70 -5.79
C PHE A 92 2.29 -2.98 -6.27
N ASP A 93 1.92 -4.15 -5.75
CA ASP A 93 2.49 -5.44 -6.17
C ASP A 93 2.31 -5.66 -7.68
N LYS A 94 1.10 -5.43 -8.21
CA LYS A 94 0.81 -5.52 -9.65
C LYS A 94 1.60 -4.51 -10.48
N LEU A 95 1.75 -3.29 -9.98
CA LEU A 95 2.53 -2.26 -10.68
C LEU A 95 4.02 -2.64 -10.76
N VAL A 96 4.56 -3.20 -9.68
CA VAL A 96 5.95 -3.70 -9.68
C VAL A 96 6.13 -4.86 -10.64
N GLU A 97 5.16 -5.77 -10.76
CA GLU A 97 5.18 -6.86 -11.75
C GLU A 97 5.24 -6.34 -13.20
N LEU A 98 4.58 -5.22 -13.48
CA LEU A 98 4.56 -4.62 -14.81
C LEU A 98 5.82 -3.79 -15.12
N THR A 99 6.33 -3.05 -14.14
CA THR A 99 7.42 -2.08 -14.33
C THR A 99 8.80 -2.61 -13.99
N TRP A 100 8.89 -3.68 -13.19
CA TRP A 100 10.13 -4.23 -12.61
C TRP A 100 10.94 -3.20 -11.80
N ASP A 101 10.33 -2.06 -11.46
CA ASP A 101 10.95 -0.97 -10.69
C ASP A 101 10.10 -0.61 -9.46
N ALA A 102 10.37 -1.28 -8.36
CA ALA A 102 9.63 -1.06 -7.12
C ALA A 102 9.81 0.34 -6.54
N LYS A 103 10.99 0.95 -6.69
CA LYS A 103 11.26 2.28 -6.12
C LYS A 103 10.51 3.38 -6.87
N LYS A 104 10.52 3.34 -8.21
CA LYS A 104 9.75 4.29 -9.00
C LYS A 104 8.25 4.06 -8.83
N SER A 105 7.79 2.82 -8.88
CA SER A 105 6.38 2.48 -8.63
C SER A 105 5.91 3.02 -7.28
N CYS A 106 6.70 2.83 -6.22
CA CYS A 106 6.43 3.40 -4.90
C CYS A 106 6.34 4.92 -4.95
N SER A 107 7.34 5.59 -5.54
CA SER A 107 7.38 7.05 -5.63
C SER A 107 6.17 7.63 -6.38
N TYR A 108 5.77 7.03 -7.50
CA TYR A 108 4.59 7.48 -8.24
C TYR A 108 3.29 7.27 -7.48
N ILE A 109 3.16 6.17 -6.76
CA ILE A 109 1.98 5.93 -5.92
C ILE A 109 1.95 6.94 -4.76
N THR A 110 3.03 7.01 -3.97
CA THR A 110 3.03 7.79 -2.71
C THR A 110 3.06 9.30 -2.95
N SER A 111 3.86 9.77 -3.92
CA SER A 111 4.07 11.21 -4.15
C SER A 111 3.14 11.82 -5.19
N VAL A 112 2.52 11.01 -6.05
CA VAL A 112 1.67 11.53 -7.13
C VAL A 112 0.23 11.08 -6.95
N LEU A 113 -0.05 9.78 -7.02
CA LEU A 113 -1.43 9.29 -6.96
C LEU A 113 -2.10 9.58 -5.62
N LEU A 114 -1.46 9.27 -4.49
CA LEU A 114 -2.05 9.51 -3.18
C LEU A 114 -2.23 11.01 -2.91
N ALA A 115 -1.34 11.88 -3.40
CA ALA A 115 -1.52 13.33 -3.32
C ALA A 115 -2.76 13.78 -4.08
N MET A 116 -2.92 13.36 -5.34
CA MET A 116 -4.11 13.66 -6.16
C MET A 116 -5.40 13.10 -5.54
N MET A 117 -5.37 11.89 -5.01
CA MET A 117 -6.52 11.29 -4.33
C MET A 117 -6.92 12.07 -3.06
N ASN A 118 -5.95 12.57 -2.30
CA ASN A 118 -6.22 13.37 -1.11
C ASN A 118 -6.90 14.70 -1.45
N GLU A 119 -6.53 15.31 -2.57
CA GLU A 119 -7.12 16.56 -3.07
C GLU A 119 -8.47 16.35 -3.77
N SER A 120 -8.71 15.15 -4.33
CA SER A 120 -9.95 14.83 -5.03
C SER A 120 -11.13 14.67 -4.08
N GLU A 121 -12.30 15.16 -4.45
CA GLU A 121 -13.55 14.88 -3.74
C GLU A 121 -14.20 13.56 -4.13
N THR A 122 -13.91 13.06 -5.33
CA THR A 122 -14.62 11.92 -5.96
C THR A 122 -13.82 10.62 -5.95
N ILE A 123 -12.48 10.67 -6.01
CA ILE A 123 -11.61 9.51 -6.07
C ILE A 123 -10.88 9.39 -4.72
N LYS A 124 -11.38 8.51 -3.86
CA LYS A 124 -10.83 8.32 -2.50
C LYS A 124 -10.07 7.02 -2.33
N ASN A 125 -10.33 6.04 -3.18
CA ASN A 125 -9.68 4.74 -3.15
C ASN A 125 -8.98 4.48 -4.49
N ILE A 126 -7.93 3.66 -4.46
CA ILE A 126 -7.17 3.29 -5.66
C ILE A 126 -8.04 2.53 -6.69
N SER A 127 -9.08 1.86 -6.21
CA SER A 127 -10.09 1.18 -7.06
C SER A 127 -11.01 2.14 -7.81
N ASP A 128 -11.07 3.41 -7.40
CA ASP A 128 -11.93 4.41 -8.03
C ASP A 128 -11.22 5.12 -9.21
N LEU A 129 -9.96 4.77 -9.46
CA LEU A 129 -9.20 5.33 -10.58
C LEU A 129 -9.89 5.03 -11.91
N LYS A 130 -9.93 6.03 -12.77
CA LYS A 130 -10.60 5.96 -14.08
C LYS A 130 -9.76 5.29 -15.16
N PHE A 131 -8.50 5.01 -14.91
CA PHE A 131 -7.56 4.43 -15.86
C PHE A 131 -7.01 3.09 -15.35
N ASP A 132 -6.57 2.24 -16.28
CA ASP A 132 -5.98 0.93 -15.97
C ASP A 132 -4.55 1.10 -15.44
N ILE A 133 -4.15 0.22 -14.52
CA ILE A 133 -2.80 0.17 -13.97
C ILE A 133 -1.69 0.10 -15.05
N LYS A 134 -2.03 -0.47 -16.21
CA LYS A 134 -1.12 -0.56 -17.35
C LYS A 134 -0.73 0.80 -17.91
N GLU A 135 -1.64 1.78 -17.84
CA GLU A 135 -1.33 3.15 -18.28
C GLU A 135 -0.29 3.81 -17.38
N LEU A 136 -0.41 3.62 -16.06
CA LEU A 136 0.62 4.07 -15.12
C LEU A 136 1.95 3.34 -15.34
N ALA A 137 1.91 2.02 -15.55
CA ALA A 137 3.10 1.23 -15.83
C ALA A 137 3.81 1.72 -17.10
N LYS A 138 3.04 2.02 -18.16
CA LYS A 138 3.57 2.58 -19.41
C LYS A 138 4.27 3.94 -19.20
N VAL A 139 3.66 4.83 -18.42
CA VAL A 139 4.27 6.14 -18.09
C VAL A 139 5.60 5.95 -17.36
N ILE A 140 5.64 5.03 -16.38
CA ILE A 140 6.87 4.71 -15.64
C ILE A 140 7.94 4.13 -16.57
N ASP A 141 7.55 3.25 -17.47
CA ASP A 141 8.46 2.63 -18.44
C ASP A 141 9.08 3.65 -19.40
N LEU A 142 8.28 4.58 -19.93
CA LEU A 142 8.77 5.69 -20.75
C LEU A 142 9.76 6.59 -19.99
N VAL A 143 9.56 6.79 -18.70
CA VAL A 143 10.53 7.51 -17.85
C VAL A 143 11.79 6.68 -17.62
N ASN A 144 11.69 5.36 -17.52
CA ASN A 144 12.83 4.45 -17.38
C ASN A 144 13.71 4.44 -18.65
N HIS A 145 13.08 4.54 -19.82
CA HIS A 145 13.77 4.60 -21.11
C HIS A 145 14.18 6.03 -21.53
N ASP A 146 14.01 7.00 -20.64
CA ASP A 146 14.36 8.41 -20.91
C ASP A 146 13.57 9.07 -22.06
N GLU A 147 12.45 8.47 -22.45
CA GLU A 147 11.53 8.99 -23.46
C GLU A 147 10.59 10.07 -22.92
N LEU A 148 10.35 10.07 -21.60
CA LEU A 148 9.49 11.03 -20.91
C LEU A 148 10.24 11.65 -19.72
N SER A 149 10.12 12.97 -19.54
CA SER A 149 10.68 13.64 -18.37
C SER A 149 9.82 13.41 -17.12
N SER A 150 10.43 13.47 -15.92
CA SER A 150 9.69 13.36 -14.68
C SER A 150 8.62 14.46 -14.50
N THR A 151 8.81 15.63 -15.09
CA THR A 151 7.82 16.70 -15.07
C THR A 151 6.64 16.37 -15.97
N ASN A 152 6.92 15.94 -17.20
CA ASN A 152 5.88 15.57 -18.16
C ASN A 152 5.11 14.33 -17.69
N SER A 153 5.78 13.35 -17.04
CA SER A 153 5.10 12.17 -16.52
C SER A 153 4.05 12.50 -15.47
N LYS A 154 4.32 13.46 -14.58
CA LYS A 154 3.33 13.93 -13.61
C LYS A 154 2.11 14.56 -14.28
N GLN A 155 2.32 15.37 -15.32
CA GLN A 155 1.22 15.97 -16.08
C GLN A 155 0.39 14.92 -16.82
N VAL A 156 1.05 13.89 -17.40
CA VAL A 156 0.33 12.78 -18.05
C VAL A 156 -0.53 12.03 -17.03
N ILE A 157 0.02 11.75 -15.84
CA ILE A 157 -0.73 11.06 -14.77
C ILE A 157 -1.89 11.92 -14.29
N GLU A 158 -1.73 13.23 -14.18
CA GLU A 158 -2.82 14.15 -13.81
C GLU A 158 -3.95 14.11 -14.84
N GLU A 159 -3.63 14.09 -16.12
CA GLU A 159 -4.63 13.95 -17.19
C GLU A 159 -5.30 12.57 -17.18
N LEU A 160 -4.53 11.47 -16.95
CA LEU A 160 -5.08 10.14 -16.76
C LEU A 160 -6.06 10.10 -15.57
N PHE A 161 -5.68 10.71 -14.45
CA PHE A 161 -6.47 10.75 -13.24
C PHE A 161 -7.82 11.48 -13.45
N ASN A 162 -7.77 12.63 -14.14
CA ASN A 162 -8.95 13.45 -14.38
C ASN A 162 -9.87 12.86 -15.46
N ASN A 163 -9.31 12.41 -16.58
CA ASN A 163 -10.05 12.10 -17.80
C ASN A 163 -10.21 10.59 -18.05
N GLY A 164 -9.30 9.75 -17.54
CA GLY A 164 -9.31 8.30 -17.78
C GLY A 164 -8.89 7.92 -19.22
N TRP A 165 -8.11 8.78 -19.89
CA TRP A 165 -7.63 8.54 -21.24
C TRP A 165 -6.46 7.54 -21.27
N GLU A 166 -6.03 7.15 -22.47
CA GLU A 166 -4.82 6.34 -22.66
C GLU A 166 -3.57 7.24 -22.64
N ALA A 167 -2.49 6.74 -22.03
CA ALA A 167 -1.25 7.51 -21.87
C ALA A 167 -0.65 7.95 -23.22
N ASP A 168 -0.68 7.07 -24.22
CA ASP A 168 -0.14 7.39 -25.55
C ASP A 168 -0.86 8.58 -26.20
N ILE A 169 -2.19 8.64 -26.09
CA ILE A 169 -2.99 9.75 -26.63
C ILE A 169 -2.57 11.07 -25.99
N ILE A 170 -2.45 11.08 -24.66
CA ILE A 170 -2.07 12.28 -23.90
C ILE A 170 -0.64 12.73 -24.27
N ILE A 171 0.27 11.78 -24.44
CA ILE A 171 1.68 12.06 -24.74
C ILE A 171 1.83 12.62 -26.16
N ASP A 172 1.13 12.03 -27.14
CA ASP A 172 1.24 12.41 -28.55
C ASP A 172 0.53 13.74 -28.81
N GLU A 173 -0.67 13.97 -28.29
CA GLU A 173 -1.40 15.24 -28.46
C GLU A 173 -0.64 16.45 -27.86
N ASN A 174 0.06 16.24 -26.75
CA ASN A 174 0.77 17.30 -26.05
C ASN A 174 2.26 17.39 -26.42
N ASN A 175 2.76 16.61 -27.39
CA ASN A 175 4.20 16.56 -27.76
C ASN A 175 5.13 16.39 -26.54
N LYS A 176 4.72 15.59 -25.55
CA LYS A 176 5.42 15.46 -24.26
C LYS A 176 6.63 14.51 -24.33
N ARG A 177 6.83 13.77 -25.44
CA ARG A 177 8.03 12.93 -25.62
C ARG A 177 9.29 13.79 -25.69
N LYS A 178 10.36 13.33 -25.05
CA LYS A 178 11.68 13.95 -25.20
C LYS A 178 12.14 13.82 -26.65
N LYS A 179 12.46 14.92 -27.28
CA LYS A 179 13.14 14.93 -28.57
C LYS A 179 14.65 14.77 -28.30
N ASN A 180 15.16 13.54 -28.42
CA ASN A 180 16.59 13.24 -28.35
C ASN A 180 17.28 13.51 -29.70
N ASP A 181 16.85 14.50 -30.44
CA ASP A 181 17.43 14.84 -31.72
C ASP A 181 18.57 15.84 -31.51
N THR A 182 19.77 15.29 -31.25
CA THR A 182 21.02 16.08 -31.13
C THR A 182 21.25 16.99 -32.33
N TRP A 183 20.81 16.57 -33.53
CA TRP A 183 20.91 17.37 -34.76
C TRP A 183 20.00 18.61 -34.73
N ALA A 184 18.82 18.51 -34.17
CA ALA A 184 17.92 19.64 -34.04
C ALA A 184 18.41 20.64 -32.97
N LEU A 185 19.14 20.17 -31.95
CA LEU A 185 19.72 21.04 -30.92
C LEU A 185 20.99 21.78 -31.42
N GLU A 186 21.84 21.14 -32.22
CA GLU A 186 23.02 21.80 -32.83
C GLU A 186 22.62 22.99 -33.69
N SER A 187 21.53 22.88 -34.45
CA SER A 187 21.03 23.99 -35.28
C SER A 187 20.46 25.19 -34.51
N ILE A 188 20.15 25.02 -33.23
CA ILE A 188 19.62 26.09 -32.34
C ILE A 188 20.76 26.75 -31.56
N VAL A 189 21.85 26.00 -31.30
CA VAL A 189 23.01 26.52 -30.54
C VAL A 189 23.95 27.34 -31.43
N ASP A 190 23.94 27.11 -32.76
CA ASP A 190 24.77 27.83 -33.74
C ASP A 190 24.13 29.12 -34.28
N GLN A 191 22.99 29.58 -33.74
CA GLN A 191 22.36 30.87 -33.97
C GLN A 191 22.57 31.81 -32.79
#